data_ede21dd2e977f53fe95d433de8b03241
#
_entry.id   ede21dd2e977f53fe95d433de8b03241
#
_cell.length_a   1.000
_cell.length_b   1.000
_cell.length_c   1.000
_cell.angle_alpha   90.00
_cell.angle_beta   90.00
_cell.angle_gamma   90.00
#
_symmetry.space_group_name_H-M   'P 1'
#
loop_
_entity.id
_entity.type
_entity.pdbx_description
1 polymer ?
#
loop_
_entity_poly.entity_id
_entity_poly.type
_entity_poly.pdbx_seq_one_letter_code
_entity_poly.pdbx_strand_id
1 'polypeptide(L)'
;EMGVLSTFKGYGPEQGYDFLREAIARNDYHSRGVEITADEIFVSDGSKCDTGNIQEVFGSDNKIAICDPVYPVYADTTVMSGKTGTCGSNGYFEGIIYMPCNEANGFLPELPVERPDLIFLCFPNNPTGTVASKEVLQKWVNYAIQNRCIIFYDAAYEAFITDPAIPHSIYEIDGAKQVAIEFRSFSKTAGFTGTRCAFTVIPDALMAYDSAGQQHQVKPLWMRRHTTKFNGVSYPVQKAAAAIYSIEGAKEVKAVIDYYLENARIMVKSLTEQGYTVFGGVNAPYVWVKTKKGLTSWEFFDLLLHEANVVGTPGSGFGPSGEGYFRFSAFAERANVLKAMERLKKI
;
A
#
# COMPACT_ATOMS: atom_id res chain seq x y z
N GLU A 1 13.45 -5.05 30.11
CA GLU A 1 14.64 -5.70 29.52
C GLU A 1 15.79 -4.68 29.33
N MET A 2 15.54 -3.52 28.73
CA MET A 2 16.60 -2.56 28.40
C MET A 2 17.29 -1.91 29.62
N GLY A 3 16.69 -1.94 30.78
CA GLY A 3 17.28 -1.43 32.04
C GLY A 3 18.24 -2.42 32.75
N VAL A 4 18.42 -3.62 32.21
CA VAL A 4 19.24 -4.68 32.82
C VAL A 4 20.47 -4.90 31.95
N LEU A 5 21.65 -4.80 32.56
CA LEU A 5 22.94 -4.89 31.85
C LEU A 5 23.09 -6.18 31.04
N SER A 6 22.66 -7.31 31.59
CA SER A 6 22.73 -8.63 30.91
C SER A 6 21.81 -8.75 29.69
N THR A 7 20.86 -7.83 29.52
CA THR A 7 19.92 -7.80 28.38
C THR A 7 20.16 -6.58 27.49
N PHE A 8 21.27 -5.89 27.65
CA PHE A 8 21.65 -4.76 26.79
C PHE A 8 21.66 -5.19 25.31
N LYS A 9 21.07 -4.32 24.47
CA LYS A 9 20.97 -4.56 23.02
C LYS A 9 21.98 -3.69 22.28
N GLY A 10 22.99 -4.32 21.69
CA GLY A 10 23.81 -3.73 20.64
C GLY A 10 23.06 -3.70 19.31
N TYR A 11 23.79 -3.63 18.20
CA TYR A 11 23.20 -3.79 16.88
C TYR A 11 22.49 -5.14 16.78
N GLY A 12 21.20 -5.10 16.37
CA GLY A 12 20.43 -6.29 16.07
C GLY A 12 20.66 -6.76 14.63
N PRO A 13 20.01 -7.86 14.23
CA PRO A 13 20.00 -8.28 12.84
C PRO A 13 19.27 -7.20 12.02
N GLU A 14 19.88 -6.78 10.91
CA GLU A 14 19.38 -5.69 10.06
C GLU A 14 18.00 -6.03 9.48
N GLN A 15 17.77 -7.31 9.14
CA GLN A 15 16.49 -7.80 8.61
C GLN A 15 15.39 -7.94 9.67
N GLY A 16 15.69 -7.67 10.92
CA GLY A 16 14.76 -7.78 12.05
C GLY A 16 14.98 -9.02 12.91
N TYR A 17 14.53 -8.94 14.16
CA TYR A 17 14.65 -10.04 15.12
C TYR A 17 13.72 -11.20 14.77
N ASP A 18 14.17 -12.41 15.03
CA ASP A 18 13.44 -13.66 14.73
C ASP A 18 12.06 -13.69 15.39
N PHE A 19 11.96 -13.22 16.65
CA PHE A 19 10.67 -13.19 17.35
C PHE A 19 9.57 -12.43 16.60
N LEU A 20 9.92 -11.36 15.86
CA LEU A 20 8.96 -10.60 15.06
C LEU A 20 8.73 -11.25 13.70
N ARG A 21 9.80 -11.67 13.00
CA ARG A 21 9.70 -12.30 11.68
C ARG A 21 8.91 -13.61 11.75
N GLU A 22 9.15 -14.44 12.78
CA GLU A 22 8.38 -15.66 13.04
C GLU A 22 6.91 -15.37 13.40
N ALA A 23 6.65 -14.29 14.19
CA ALA A 23 5.29 -13.89 14.51
C ALA A 23 4.52 -13.44 13.25
N ILE A 24 5.17 -12.67 12.38
CA ILE A 24 4.62 -12.26 11.07
C ILE A 24 4.33 -13.50 10.21
N ALA A 25 5.31 -14.39 10.01
CA ALA A 25 5.13 -15.59 9.19
C ALA A 25 3.94 -16.43 9.66
N ARG A 26 3.82 -16.65 10.97
CA ARG A 26 2.75 -17.45 11.57
C ARG A 26 1.37 -16.80 11.42
N ASN A 27 1.26 -15.50 11.75
CA ASN A 27 -0.05 -14.86 11.89
C ASN A 27 -0.55 -14.27 10.57
N ASP A 28 0.32 -13.70 9.74
CA ASP A 28 -0.10 -13.03 8.51
C ASP A 28 -0.16 -13.99 7.30
N TYR A 29 0.59 -15.11 7.35
CA TYR A 29 0.72 -16.04 6.22
C TYR A 29 0.26 -17.46 6.55
N HIS A 30 0.88 -18.16 7.51
CA HIS A 30 0.53 -19.55 7.80
C HIS A 30 -0.93 -19.70 8.23
N SER A 31 -1.48 -18.75 8.99
CA SER A 31 -2.89 -18.74 9.38
C SER A 31 -3.86 -18.72 8.17
N ARG A 32 -3.36 -18.34 6.99
CA ARG A 32 -4.09 -18.27 5.71
C ARG A 32 -3.71 -19.40 4.74
N GLY A 33 -2.93 -20.37 5.21
CA GLY A 33 -2.45 -21.47 4.37
C GLY A 33 -1.33 -21.09 3.40
N VAL A 34 -0.64 -19.97 3.65
CA VAL A 34 0.46 -19.48 2.81
C VAL A 34 1.79 -19.78 3.50
N GLU A 35 2.67 -20.50 2.83
CA GLU A 35 4.01 -20.86 3.34
C GLU A 35 5.00 -19.72 3.02
N ILE A 36 5.21 -18.81 3.98
CA ILE A 36 6.29 -17.81 3.99
C ILE A 36 7.15 -18.08 5.22
N THR A 37 8.46 -18.15 5.04
CA THR A 37 9.42 -18.35 6.14
C THR A 37 9.87 -17.02 6.73
N ALA A 38 10.35 -17.03 7.97
CA ALA A 38 10.92 -15.84 8.60
C ALA A 38 12.09 -15.25 7.81
N ASP A 39 12.83 -16.09 7.07
CA ASP A 39 13.98 -15.64 6.26
C ASP A 39 13.59 -14.90 4.96
N GLU A 40 12.33 -14.98 4.56
CA GLU A 40 11.78 -14.23 3.44
C GLU A 40 11.23 -12.86 3.87
N ILE A 41 11.26 -12.54 5.19
CA ILE A 41 10.69 -11.32 5.78
C ILE A 41 11.81 -10.37 6.22
N PHE A 42 11.72 -9.11 5.76
CA PHE A 42 12.65 -8.03 6.06
C PHE A 42 11.92 -6.90 6.76
N VAL A 43 12.20 -6.70 8.05
CA VAL A 43 11.58 -5.65 8.88
C VAL A 43 12.25 -4.32 8.58
N SER A 44 11.46 -3.26 8.41
CA SER A 44 11.90 -1.92 8.06
C SER A 44 11.19 -0.83 8.88
N ASP A 45 11.61 0.41 8.68
CA ASP A 45 11.05 1.59 9.34
C ASP A 45 9.83 2.20 8.60
N GLY A 46 9.35 1.53 7.55
CA GLY A 46 8.15 1.95 6.82
C GLY A 46 8.10 1.45 5.38
N SER A 47 6.93 0.98 4.92
CA SER A 47 6.73 0.50 3.55
C SER A 47 7.03 1.55 2.48
N LYS A 48 6.87 2.86 2.81
CA LYS A 48 7.29 3.96 1.92
C LYS A 48 8.79 3.89 1.59
N CYS A 49 9.63 3.66 2.60
CA CYS A 49 11.07 3.50 2.39
C CYS A 49 11.35 2.26 1.54
N ASP A 50 10.67 1.16 1.82
CA ASP A 50 10.86 -0.09 1.10
C ASP A 50 10.48 0.02 -0.37
N THR A 51 9.31 0.60 -0.68
CA THR A 51 8.84 0.78 -2.07
C THR A 51 9.76 1.69 -2.90
N GLY A 52 10.40 2.67 -2.27
CA GLY A 52 11.41 3.49 -2.92
C GLY A 52 12.75 2.76 -3.07
N ASN A 53 13.20 2.16 -1.99
CA ASN A 53 14.51 1.53 -1.90
C ASN A 53 14.64 0.25 -2.76
N ILE A 54 13.56 -0.51 -2.95
CA ILE A 54 13.58 -1.73 -3.74
C ILE A 54 13.98 -1.47 -5.20
N GLN A 55 13.71 -0.28 -5.72
CA GLN A 55 14.06 0.08 -7.08
C GLN A 55 15.58 0.14 -7.33
N GLU A 56 16.41 0.24 -6.27
CA GLU A 56 17.87 0.20 -6.38
C GLU A 56 18.41 -1.20 -6.73
N VAL A 57 17.60 -2.24 -6.57
CA VAL A 57 17.95 -3.63 -6.92
C VAL A 57 17.80 -3.89 -8.41
N PHE A 58 17.04 -3.05 -9.13
CA PHE A 58 16.69 -3.22 -10.54
C PHE A 58 17.37 -2.18 -11.42
N GLY A 59 17.64 -2.53 -12.68
CA GLY A 59 18.32 -1.68 -13.66
C GLY A 59 17.63 -0.33 -13.88
N SER A 60 18.39 0.66 -14.34
CA SER A 60 17.90 2.02 -14.59
C SER A 60 16.94 2.12 -15.78
N ASP A 61 17.03 1.17 -16.70
CA ASP A 61 16.26 1.10 -17.95
C ASP A 61 14.99 0.26 -17.84
N ASN A 62 14.66 -0.25 -16.63
CA ASN A 62 13.42 -0.97 -16.40
C ASN A 62 12.20 -0.08 -16.60
N LYS A 63 11.23 -0.54 -17.39
CA LYS A 63 9.93 0.09 -17.56
C LYS A 63 9.03 -0.23 -16.36
N ILE A 64 8.40 0.81 -15.82
CA ILE A 64 7.57 0.70 -14.62
C ILE A 64 6.13 1.02 -14.97
N ALA A 65 5.20 0.14 -14.58
CA ALA A 65 3.76 0.39 -14.67
C ALA A 65 3.19 0.75 -13.30
N ILE A 66 2.36 1.81 -13.26
CA ILE A 66 1.64 2.25 -12.08
C ILE A 66 0.16 2.48 -12.40
N CYS A 67 -0.73 2.26 -11.43
CA CYS A 67 -2.13 2.68 -11.53
C CYS A 67 -2.24 4.21 -11.55
N ASP A 68 -3.31 4.74 -12.13
CA ASP A 68 -3.66 6.16 -12.07
C ASP A 68 -5.19 6.31 -11.90
N PRO A 69 -5.70 6.85 -10.78
CA PRO A 69 -4.94 7.42 -9.64
C PRO A 69 -4.36 6.36 -8.70
N VAL A 70 -3.27 6.72 -8.04
CA VAL A 70 -2.62 5.87 -7.04
C VAL A 70 -1.80 6.70 -6.03
N TYR A 71 -1.26 6.06 -5.00
CA TYR A 71 -0.36 6.68 -4.04
C TYR A 71 0.85 7.30 -4.74
N PRO A 72 1.07 8.64 -4.65
CA PRO A 72 2.03 9.36 -5.48
C PRO A 72 3.47 8.89 -5.35
N VAL A 73 3.81 8.29 -4.20
CA VAL A 73 5.17 7.85 -3.89
C VAL A 73 5.73 6.87 -4.91
N TYR A 74 4.91 6.09 -5.60
CA TYR A 74 5.42 5.18 -6.64
C TYR A 74 5.99 5.95 -7.84
N ALA A 75 5.27 6.98 -8.32
CA ALA A 75 5.80 7.87 -9.34
C ALA A 75 7.00 8.68 -8.83
N ASP A 76 6.89 9.30 -7.64
CA ASP A 76 7.93 10.15 -7.06
C ASP A 76 9.25 9.38 -6.88
N THR A 77 9.21 8.16 -6.32
CA THR A 77 10.42 7.35 -6.12
C THR A 77 11.00 6.83 -7.44
N THR A 78 10.16 6.64 -8.46
CA THR A 78 10.61 6.30 -9.82
C THR A 78 11.31 7.49 -10.46
N VAL A 79 10.79 8.71 -10.30
CA VAL A 79 11.46 9.97 -10.70
C VAL A 79 12.82 10.11 -10.01
N MET A 80 12.85 9.95 -8.67
CA MET A 80 14.07 10.05 -7.88
C MET A 80 15.13 9.00 -8.27
N SER A 81 14.71 7.85 -8.78
CA SER A 81 15.62 6.82 -9.30
C SER A 81 16.09 7.06 -10.73
N GLY A 82 15.64 8.14 -11.36
CA GLY A 82 16.05 8.52 -12.72
C GLY A 82 15.46 7.67 -13.85
N LYS A 83 14.33 6.98 -13.60
CA LYS A 83 13.73 5.99 -14.52
C LYS A 83 12.53 6.51 -15.31
N THR A 84 12.24 7.81 -15.26
CA THR A 84 10.97 8.35 -15.77
C THR A 84 11.04 9.16 -17.05
N GLY A 85 12.23 9.63 -17.44
CA GLY A 85 12.32 10.60 -18.53
C GLY A 85 11.68 11.94 -18.19
N THR A 86 11.15 12.64 -19.20
CA THR A 86 10.56 13.97 -19.08
C THR A 86 9.09 13.89 -18.66
N CYS A 87 8.65 14.87 -17.84
CA CYS A 87 7.22 15.06 -17.54
C CYS A 87 6.55 15.85 -18.66
N GLY A 88 5.52 15.29 -19.26
CA GLY A 88 4.69 15.96 -20.26
C GLY A 88 3.76 17.02 -19.65
N SER A 89 3.21 17.89 -20.49
CA SER A 89 2.23 18.91 -20.08
C SER A 89 0.91 18.34 -19.53
N ASN A 90 0.65 17.06 -19.79
CA ASN A 90 -0.49 16.30 -19.28
C ASN A 90 -0.26 15.71 -17.89
N GLY A 91 0.90 15.96 -17.26
CA GLY A 91 1.27 15.46 -15.95
C GLY A 91 1.79 14.01 -15.91
N TYR A 92 1.98 13.36 -17.07
CA TYR A 92 2.54 12.02 -17.18
C TYR A 92 4.03 12.06 -17.52
N PHE A 93 4.80 11.13 -16.95
CA PHE A 93 6.20 10.91 -17.30
C PHE A 93 6.32 9.88 -18.44
N GLU A 94 7.16 10.16 -19.42
CA GLU A 94 7.32 9.35 -20.64
C GLU A 94 7.81 7.91 -20.36
N GLY A 95 8.60 7.71 -19.31
CA GLY A 95 9.16 6.41 -18.93
C GLY A 95 8.26 5.58 -18.01
N ILE A 96 7.05 6.06 -17.69
CA ILE A 96 6.08 5.34 -16.86
C ILE A 96 4.90 4.88 -17.71
N ILE A 97 4.52 3.62 -17.60
CA ILE A 97 3.30 3.07 -18.16
C ILE A 97 2.17 3.31 -17.15
N TYR A 98 1.28 4.24 -17.46
CA TYR A 98 0.12 4.51 -16.61
C TYR A 98 -1.04 3.57 -16.96
N MET A 99 -1.64 2.98 -15.92
CA MET A 99 -2.79 2.09 -16.04
C MET A 99 -4.03 2.82 -15.49
N PRO A 100 -4.89 3.39 -16.36
CA PRO A 100 -6.02 4.18 -15.92
C PRO A 100 -7.01 3.37 -15.08
N CYS A 101 -7.37 3.91 -13.91
CA CYS A 101 -8.38 3.35 -13.01
C CYS A 101 -9.52 4.37 -12.85
N ASN A 102 -10.69 4.06 -13.38
CA ASN A 102 -11.82 4.98 -13.45
C ASN A 102 -13.15 4.26 -13.16
N GLU A 103 -14.25 4.98 -13.23
CA GLU A 103 -15.59 4.41 -12.99
C GLU A 103 -15.93 3.26 -13.93
N ALA A 104 -15.51 3.33 -15.22
CA ALA A 104 -15.88 2.34 -16.23
C ALA A 104 -15.24 0.97 -15.95
N ASN A 105 -14.05 0.94 -15.31
CA ASN A 105 -13.37 -0.30 -14.94
C ASN A 105 -13.43 -0.60 -13.43
N GLY A 106 -14.29 0.10 -12.67
CA GLY A 106 -14.44 -0.06 -11.23
C GLY A 106 -13.18 0.30 -10.45
N PHE A 107 -12.36 1.21 -10.96
CA PHE A 107 -11.04 1.60 -10.43
C PHE A 107 -10.04 0.43 -10.32
N LEU A 108 -10.21 -0.59 -11.14
CA LEU A 108 -9.26 -1.70 -11.29
C LEU A 108 -8.43 -1.50 -12.56
N PRO A 109 -7.10 -1.65 -12.50
CA PRO A 109 -6.27 -1.51 -13.69
C PRO A 109 -6.47 -2.68 -14.66
N GLU A 110 -6.48 -2.36 -15.94
CA GLU A 110 -6.37 -3.36 -17.00
C GLU A 110 -4.91 -3.74 -17.23
N LEU A 111 -4.69 -4.94 -17.78
CA LEU A 111 -3.35 -5.39 -18.14
C LEU A 111 -2.75 -4.44 -19.22
N PRO A 112 -1.51 -3.97 -19.04
CA PRO A 112 -0.91 -3.01 -19.95
C PRO A 112 -0.62 -3.65 -21.31
N VAL A 113 -0.81 -2.89 -22.39
CA VAL A 113 -0.49 -3.31 -23.76
C VAL A 113 1.04 -3.34 -23.97
N GLU A 114 1.71 -2.31 -23.48
CA GLU A 114 3.17 -2.25 -23.45
C GLU A 114 3.68 -3.08 -22.27
N ARG A 115 4.68 -3.94 -22.52
CA ARG A 115 5.26 -4.79 -21.48
C ARG A 115 6.08 -3.95 -20.48
N PRO A 116 5.73 -3.89 -19.20
CA PRO A 116 6.59 -3.36 -18.15
C PRO A 116 7.59 -4.42 -17.67
N ASP A 117 8.61 -3.99 -16.95
CA ASP A 117 9.48 -4.87 -16.19
C ASP A 117 9.03 -4.97 -14.72
N LEU A 118 8.55 -3.84 -14.18
CA LEU A 118 8.08 -3.70 -12.80
C LEU A 118 6.64 -3.16 -12.80
N ILE A 119 5.78 -3.69 -11.93
CA ILE A 119 4.36 -3.32 -11.85
C ILE A 119 4.02 -2.98 -10.41
N PHE A 120 3.64 -1.75 -10.12
CA PHE A 120 3.07 -1.40 -8.81
C PHE A 120 1.57 -1.66 -8.77
N LEU A 121 1.14 -2.49 -7.82
CA LEU A 121 -0.26 -2.73 -7.48
C LEU A 121 -0.46 -2.42 -5.99
N CYS A 122 -1.51 -1.69 -5.65
CA CYS A 122 -1.87 -1.35 -4.28
C CYS A 122 -3.31 -1.78 -4.00
N PHE A 123 -3.49 -2.78 -3.14
CA PHE A 123 -4.82 -3.23 -2.74
C PHE A 123 -4.87 -3.59 -1.25
N PRO A 124 -5.82 -3.03 -0.49
CA PRO A 124 -6.79 -1.98 -0.88
C PRO A 124 -6.11 -0.71 -1.37
N ASN A 125 -6.65 -0.09 -2.45
CA ASN A 125 -5.98 1.03 -3.10
C ASN A 125 -6.10 2.33 -2.29
N ASN A 126 -5.03 3.09 -2.25
CA ASN A 126 -5.01 4.49 -1.92
C ASN A 126 -4.84 5.28 -3.24
N PRO A 127 -5.85 6.07 -3.71
CA PRO A 127 -6.90 6.71 -2.91
C PRO A 127 -8.31 6.07 -2.97
N THR A 128 -8.58 5.17 -3.91
CA THR A 128 -9.94 4.80 -4.31
C THR A 128 -10.66 3.86 -3.33
N GLY A 129 -9.90 3.18 -2.45
CA GLY A 129 -10.43 2.16 -1.54
C GLY A 129 -10.81 0.84 -2.25
N THR A 130 -10.46 0.69 -3.53
CA THR A 130 -10.77 -0.50 -4.32
C THR A 130 -9.94 -1.69 -3.83
N VAL A 131 -10.53 -2.88 -3.85
CA VAL A 131 -9.89 -4.16 -3.58
C VAL A 131 -9.89 -5.04 -4.82
N ALA A 132 -8.98 -5.99 -4.89
CA ALA A 132 -8.89 -6.95 -6.00
C ALA A 132 -9.36 -8.34 -5.55
N SER A 133 -10.20 -9.00 -6.36
CA SER A 133 -10.58 -10.39 -6.13
C SER A 133 -9.43 -11.36 -6.45
N LYS A 134 -9.58 -12.64 -6.06
CA LYS A 134 -8.62 -13.70 -6.42
C LYS A 134 -8.43 -13.80 -7.92
N GLU A 135 -9.52 -13.71 -8.69
CA GLU A 135 -9.49 -13.81 -10.15
C GLU A 135 -8.73 -12.65 -10.79
N VAL A 136 -8.90 -11.44 -10.25
CA VAL A 136 -8.16 -10.25 -10.72
C VAL A 136 -6.67 -10.41 -10.43
N LEU A 137 -6.31 -10.78 -9.19
CA LEU A 137 -4.90 -10.99 -8.83
C LEU A 137 -4.27 -12.15 -9.61
N GLN A 138 -5.02 -13.23 -9.86
CA GLN A 138 -4.51 -14.36 -10.66
C GLN A 138 -4.21 -13.95 -12.11
N LYS A 139 -5.01 -13.06 -12.71
CA LYS A 139 -4.69 -12.50 -14.04
C LYS A 139 -3.36 -11.73 -14.02
N TRP A 140 -3.12 -10.93 -12.97
CA TRP A 140 -1.87 -10.19 -12.81
C TRP A 140 -0.66 -11.11 -12.60
N VAL A 141 -0.79 -12.13 -11.76
CA VAL A 141 0.27 -13.12 -11.52
C VAL A 141 0.59 -13.89 -12.82
N ASN A 142 -0.43 -14.35 -13.53
CA ASN A 142 -0.26 -15.05 -14.81
C ASN A 142 0.42 -14.15 -15.87
N TYR A 143 0.00 -12.89 -15.95
CA TYR A 143 0.63 -11.90 -16.82
C TYR A 143 2.12 -11.70 -16.47
N ALA A 144 2.44 -11.54 -15.19
CA ALA A 144 3.81 -11.33 -14.74
C ALA A 144 4.70 -12.55 -15.04
N ILE A 145 4.20 -13.77 -14.83
CA ILE A 145 4.91 -15.01 -15.19
C ILE A 145 5.18 -15.07 -16.71
N GLN A 146 4.15 -14.85 -17.52
CA GLN A 146 4.25 -14.93 -18.99
C GLN A 146 5.18 -13.89 -19.57
N ASN A 147 5.21 -12.68 -18.98
CA ASN A 147 5.98 -11.55 -19.48
C ASN A 147 7.31 -11.32 -18.72
N ARG A 148 7.64 -12.17 -17.73
CA ARG A 148 8.84 -12.02 -16.90
C ARG A 148 8.91 -10.66 -16.19
N CYS A 149 7.75 -10.17 -15.68
CA CYS A 149 7.63 -8.95 -14.92
C CYS A 149 7.69 -9.25 -13.41
N ILE A 150 8.00 -8.24 -12.60
CA ILE A 150 7.90 -8.33 -11.14
C ILE A 150 6.80 -7.41 -10.65
N ILE A 151 5.92 -7.94 -9.81
CA ILE A 151 4.85 -7.21 -9.14
C ILE A 151 5.38 -6.68 -7.80
N PHE A 152 5.29 -5.37 -7.60
CA PHE A 152 5.43 -4.68 -6.32
C PHE A 152 4.04 -4.50 -5.73
N TYR A 153 3.67 -5.40 -4.83
CA TYR A 153 2.34 -5.45 -4.24
C TYR A 153 2.31 -4.74 -2.90
N ASP A 154 1.69 -3.56 -2.85
CA ASP A 154 1.51 -2.80 -1.61
C ASP A 154 0.20 -3.19 -0.92
N ALA A 155 0.30 -3.90 0.19
CA ALA A 155 -0.80 -4.37 1.02
C ALA A 155 -0.88 -3.61 2.37
N ALA A 156 -0.47 -2.34 2.41
CA ALA A 156 -0.45 -1.53 3.64
C ALA A 156 -1.82 -1.36 4.32
N TYR A 157 -2.92 -1.63 3.60
CA TYR A 157 -4.29 -1.51 4.10
C TYR A 157 -5.02 -2.84 4.23
N GLU A 158 -4.35 -3.98 4.11
CA GLU A 158 -4.96 -5.31 4.11
C GLU A 158 -5.79 -5.60 5.38
N ALA A 159 -5.37 -5.05 6.53
CA ALA A 159 -6.08 -5.22 7.79
C ALA A 159 -7.52 -4.66 7.78
N PHE A 160 -7.84 -3.79 6.82
CA PHE A 160 -9.18 -3.23 6.63
C PHE A 160 -10.10 -4.11 5.77
N ILE A 161 -9.58 -5.18 5.17
CA ILE A 161 -10.39 -6.14 4.40
C ILE A 161 -11.24 -6.94 5.38
N THR A 162 -12.57 -6.86 5.20
CA THR A 162 -13.55 -7.58 6.02
C THR A 162 -14.29 -8.66 5.25
N ASP A 163 -14.22 -8.63 3.93
CA ASP A 163 -14.81 -9.64 3.06
C ASP A 163 -13.87 -10.86 2.97
N PRO A 164 -14.28 -12.05 3.45
CA PRO A 164 -13.45 -13.24 3.44
C PRO A 164 -13.12 -13.76 2.03
N ALA A 165 -13.80 -13.27 0.99
CA ALA A 165 -13.51 -13.63 -0.38
C ALA A 165 -12.34 -12.85 -0.99
N ILE A 166 -11.94 -11.74 -0.35
CA ILE A 166 -10.85 -10.88 -0.82
C ILE A 166 -9.53 -11.33 -0.19
N PRO A 167 -8.49 -11.59 -0.98
CA PRO A 167 -7.17 -11.94 -0.46
C PRO A 167 -6.54 -10.82 0.38
N HIS A 168 -5.91 -11.18 1.48
CA HIS A 168 -5.11 -10.26 2.29
C HIS A 168 -3.65 -10.18 1.86
N SER A 169 -3.19 -11.19 1.11
CA SER A 169 -1.84 -11.27 0.58
C SER A 169 -1.87 -11.73 -0.87
N ILE A 170 -0.97 -11.20 -1.68
CA ILE A 170 -0.79 -11.69 -3.05
C ILE A 170 -0.34 -13.15 -3.06
N TYR A 171 0.30 -13.62 -2.00
CA TYR A 171 0.76 -15.02 -1.91
C TYR A 171 -0.35 -16.04 -1.65
N GLU A 172 -1.59 -15.60 -1.47
CA GLU A 172 -2.78 -16.47 -1.55
C GLU A 172 -3.12 -16.85 -3.00
N ILE A 173 -2.38 -16.32 -3.98
CA ILE A 173 -2.56 -16.54 -5.42
C ILE A 173 -1.47 -17.49 -5.93
N ASP A 174 -1.88 -18.49 -6.68
CA ASP A 174 -0.97 -19.50 -7.23
C ASP A 174 0.08 -18.87 -8.15
N GLY A 175 1.35 -19.19 -7.91
CA GLY A 175 2.49 -18.68 -8.69
C GLY A 175 3.02 -17.32 -8.23
N ALA A 176 2.35 -16.61 -7.32
CA ALA A 176 2.75 -15.26 -6.91
C ALA A 176 4.16 -15.18 -6.30
N LYS A 177 4.61 -16.22 -5.58
CA LYS A 177 5.97 -16.28 -5.01
C LYS A 177 7.08 -16.19 -6.06
N GLN A 178 6.79 -16.51 -7.31
CA GLN A 178 7.77 -16.48 -8.40
C GLN A 178 7.94 -15.08 -8.99
N VAL A 179 6.96 -14.17 -8.78
CA VAL A 179 6.87 -12.90 -9.50
C VAL A 179 6.50 -11.69 -8.64
N ALA A 180 6.29 -11.85 -7.33
CA ALA A 180 5.83 -10.74 -6.50
C ALA A 180 6.71 -10.49 -5.27
N ILE A 181 6.88 -9.20 -4.95
CA ILE A 181 7.37 -8.66 -3.68
C ILE A 181 6.18 -8.02 -2.98
N GLU A 182 5.94 -8.35 -1.72
CA GLU A 182 4.85 -7.78 -0.94
C GLU A 182 5.37 -6.79 0.10
N PHE A 183 4.76 -5.60 0.16
CA PHE A 183 5.04 -4.57 1.16
C PHE A 183 3.89 -4.47 2.15
N ARG A 184 4.21 -4.54 3.44
CA ARG A 184 3.27 -4.51 4.56
C ARG A 184 3.64 -3.41 5.55
N SER A 185 2.69 -2.91 6.30
CA SER A 185 2.94 -1.81 7.22
C SER A 185 2.13 -1.90 8.51
N PHE A 186 2.78 -1.76 9.65
CA PHE A 186 2.11 -1.58 10.94
C PHE A 186 1.52 -0.17 11.11
N SER A 187 1.87 0.78 10.22
CA SER A 187 1.41 2.17 10.30
C SER A 187 -0.11 2.31 10.34
N LYS A 188 -0.82 1.52 9.53
CA LYS A 188 -2.27 1.60 9.42
C LYS A 188 -2.99 0.51 10.21
N THR A 189 -2.35 -0.65 10.32
CA THR A 189 -2.87 -1.79 11.07
C THR A 189 -2.92 -1.51 12.57
N ALA A 190 -1.85 -0.93 13.13
CA ALA A 190 -1.68 -0.78 14.59
C ALA A 190 -1.28 0.63 15.04
N GLY A 191 -1.49 1.66 14.22
CA GLY A 191 -1.21 3.04 14.59
C GLY A 191 0.29 3.41 14.65
N PHE A 192 1.15 2.65 14.00
CA PHE A 192 2.63 2.87 14.02
C PHE A 192 3.10 3.99 13.08
N THR A 193 2.24 4.93 12.71
CA THR A 193 2.60 6.03 11.79
C THR A 193 3.80 6.85 12.28
N GLY A 194 3.86 7.14 13.57
CA GLY A 194 4.98 7.86 14.21
C GLY A 194 6.03 6.94 14.84
N THR A 195 5.69 5.67 15.10
CA THR A 195 6.58 4.67 15.72
C THR A 195 7.54 4.04 14.73
N ARG A 196 7.11 3.91 13.46
CA ARG A 196 7.88 3.43 12.31
C ARG A 196 8.22 1.94 12.38
N CYS A 197 7.32 1.11 11.84
CA CYS A 197 7.60 -0.31 11.59
C CYS A 197 6.80 -0.81 10.38
N ALA A 198 7.46 -1.59 9.55
CA ALA A 198 6.90 -2.22 8.37
C ALA A 198 7.70 -3.49 8.04
N PHE A 199 7.31 -4.21 7.02
CA PHE A 199 8.12 -5.29 6.50
C PHE A 199 7.87 -5.53 5.02
N THR A 200 8.88 -6.09 4.36
CA THR A 200 8.84 -6.53 2.97
C THR A 200 9.03 -8.03 2.93
N VAL A 201 8.26 -8.71 2.10
CA VAL A 201 8.41 -10.15 1.86
C VAL A 201 8.98 -10.39 0.48
N ILE A 202 10.10 -11.10 0.42
CA ILE A 202 10.77 -11.49 -0.82
C ILE A 202 11.00 -13.00 -0.80
N PRO A 203 10.16 -13.77 -1.49
CA PRO A 203 10.25 -15.21 -1.51
C PRO A 203 11.56 -15.72 -2.12
N ASP A 204 12.06 -16.85 -1.62
CA ASP A 204 13.21 -17.55 -2.19
C ASP A 204 12.99 -17.96 -3.65
N ALA A 205 11.74 -18.20 -4.02
CA ALA A 205 11.34 -18.57 -5.38
C ALA A 205 11.34 -17.39 -6.37
N LEU A 206 11.47 -16.14 -5.89
CA LEU A 206 11.41 -14.95 -6.75
C LEU A 206 12.70 -14.80 -7.56
N MET A 207 12.54 -14.85 -8.89
CA MET A 207 13.62 -14.70 -9.86
C MET A 207 13.40 -13.46 -10.74
N ALA A 208 14.45 -12.68 -10.94
CA ALA A 208 14.51 -11.62 -11.94
C ALA A 208 15.39 -12.04 -13.11
N TYR A 209 15.25 -11.33 -14.23
CA TYR A 209 16.06 -11.58 -15.44
C TYR A 209 16.91 -10.34 -15.75
N ASP A 210 18.18 -10.53 -16.04
CA ASP A 210 19.04 -9.47 -16.54
C ASP A 210 18.85 -9.24 -18.06
N SER A 211 19.55 -8.26 -18.61
CA SER A 211 19.47 -7.91 -20.03
C SER A 211 19.95 -9.04 -20.97
N ALA A 212 20.73 -10.00 -20.47
CA ALA A 212 21.15 -11.19 -21.20
C ALA A 212 20.13 -12.35 -21.09
N GLY A 213 19.04 -12.17 -20.31
CA GLY A 213 18.03 -13.18 -20.05
C GLY A 213 18.44 -14.22 -19.01
N GLN A 214 19.53 -13.99 -18.27
CA GLN A 214 19.96 -14.86 -17.18
C GLN A 214 19.12 -14.60 -15.93
N GLN A 215 18.76 -15.67 -15.21
CA GLN A 215 17.98 -15.59 -13.97
C GLN A 215 18.87 -15.30 -12.76
N HIS A 216 18.36 -14.43 -11.88
CA HIS A 216 19.00 -14.09 -10.61
C HIS A 216 17.97 -14.11 -9.50
N GLN A 217 18.31 -14.67 -8.34
CA GLN A 217 17.47 -14.56 -7.14
C GLN A 217 17.43 -13.11 -6.65
N VAL A 218 16.23 -12.59 -6.37
CA VAL A 218 16.06 -11.21 -5.90
C VAL A 218 16.40 -11.07 -4.42
N LYS A 219 16.07 -12.07 -3.60
CA LYS A 219 16.27 -12.02 -2.14
C LYS A 219 17.71 -11.71 -1.72
N PRO A 220 18.78 -12.35 -2.27
CA PRO A 220 20.16 -12.01 -1.92
C PRO A 220 20.55 -10.58 -2.28
N LEU A 221 20.02 -10.05 -3.39
CA LEU A 221 20.29 -8.68 -3.83
C LEU A 221 19.65 -7.67 -2.85
N TRP A 222 18.38 -7.90 -2.49
CA TRP A 222 17.73 -7.08 -1.47
C TRP A 222 18.40 -7.18 -0.11
N MET A 223 18.75 -8.37 0.33
CA MET A 223 19.48 -8.57 1.59
C MET A 223 20.77 -7.74 1.60
N ARG A 224 21.56 -7.80 0.53
CA ARG A 224 22.79 -7.02 0.41
C ARG A 224 22.54 -5.52 0.46
N ARG A 225 21.53 -5.04 -0.27
CA ARG A 225 21.13 -3.64 -0.24
C ARG A 225 20.66 -3.22 1.16
N HIS A 226 19.77 -4.01 1.75
CA HIS A 226 19.16 -3.75 3.07
C HIS A 226 20.23 -3.65 4.15
N THR A 227 21.07 -4.65 4.31
CA THR A 227 22.12 -4.69 5.33
C THR A 227 23.24 -3.65 5.11
N THR A 228 23.41 -3.14 3.88
CA THR A 228 24.42 -2.10 3.59
C THR A 228 23.94 -0.69 3.98
N LYS A 229 22.64 -0.43 3.87
CA LYS A 229 22.08 0.93 4.02
C LYS A 229 21.16 1.09 5.25
N PHE A 230 20.96 0.03 6.03
CA PHE A 230 20.02 0.05 7.16
C PHE A 230 20.51 -0.86 8.29
N ASN A 231 20.48 -0.36 9.52
CA ASN A 231 20.90 -1.09 10.73
C ASN A 231 19.75 -1.76 11.49
N GLY A 232 18.59 -1.88 10.86
CA GLY A 232 17.40 -2.47 11.46
C GLY A 232 16.56 -1.49 12.29
N VAL A 233 15.31 -1.86 12.52
CA VAL A 233 14.37 -1.15 13.38
C VAL A 233 14.77 -1.36 14.85
N SER A 234 14.57 -0.35 15.68
CA SER A 234 14.93 -0.41 17.10
C SER A 234 14.20 -1.57 17.81
N TYR A 235 14.91 -2.23 18.75
CA TYR A 235 14.39 -3.36 19.52
C TYR A 235 13.02 -3.08 20.19
N PRO A 236 12.80 -1.93 20.88
CA PRO A 236 11.51 -1.64 21.51
C PRO A 236 10.36 -1.57 20.51
N VAL A 237 10.61 -1.02 19.32
CA VAL A 237 9.60 -0.91 18.26
C VAL A 237 9.25 -2.29 17.72
N GLN A 238 10.23 -3.16 17.52
CA GLN A 238 9.96 -4.54 17.07
C GLN A 238 9.22 -5.35 18.16
N LYS A 239 9.51 -5.14 19.44
CA LYS A 239 8.75 -5.75 20.55
C LYS A 239 7.31 -5.26 20.58
N ALA A 240 7.08 -3.97 20.35
CA ALA A 240 5.73 -3.41 20.25
C ALA A 240 4.98 -3.98 19.03
N ALA A 241 5.66 -4.11 17.88
CA ALA A 241 5.08 -4.74 16.69
C ALA A 241 4.72 -6.21 16.93
N ALA A 242 5.58 -6.98 17.60
CA ALA A 242 5.29 -8.37 17.96
C ALA A 242 4.10 -8.51 18.93
N ALA A 243 3.87 -7.51 19.80
CA ALA A 243 2.77 -7.54 20.77
C ALA A 243 1.38 -7.52 20.12
N ILE A 244 1.25 -6.99 18.89
CA ILE A 244 -0.04 -6.96 18.19
C ILE A 244 -0.57 -8.37 17.86
N TYR A 245 0.32 -9.36 17.80
CA TYR A 245 -0.01 -10.77 17.53
C TYR A 245 -0.39 -11.55 18.80
N SER A 246 -0.32 -10.94 19.98
CA SER A 246 -0.91 -11.52 21.18
C SER A 246 -2.44 -11.49 21.12
N ILE A 247 -3.10 -12.26 21.97
CA ILE A 247 -4.57 -12.30 22.04
C ILE A 247 -5.14 -10.90 22.35
N GLU A 248 -4.54 -10.19 23.30
CA GLU A 248 -4.92 -8.83 23.68
C GLU A 248 -4.61 -7.84 22.56
N GLY A 249 -3.40 -7.90 21.99
CA GLY A 249 -2.99 -7.01 20.89
C GLY A 249 -3.86 -7.16 19.65
N ALA A 250 -4.18 -8.38 19.25
CA ALA A 250 -5.07 -8.64 18.13
C ALA A 250 -6.49 -8.07 18.36
N LYS A 251 -6.99 -8.17 19.60
CA LYS A 251 -8.29 -7.58 19.99
C LYS A 251 -8.25 -6.05 19.92
N GLU A 252 -7.18 -5.42 20.40
CA GLU A 252 -7.01 -3.96 20.34
C GLU A 252 -6.88 -3.46 18.91
N VAL A 253 -6.07 -4.15 18.09
CA VAL A 253 -5.94 -3.84 16.65
C VAL A 253 -7.28 -3.92 15.96
N LYS A 254 -8.03 -5.01 16.20
CA LYS A 254 -9.38 -5.15 15.62
C LYS A 254 -10.31 -4.02 16.02
N ALA A 255 -10.29 -3.61 17.28
CA ALA A 255 -11.14 -2.51 17.77
C ALA A 255 -10.81 -1.17 17.06
N VAL A 256 -9.52 -0.90 16.80
CA VAL A 256 -9.08 0.30 16.06
C VAL A 256 -9.52 0.24 14.60
N ILE A 257 -9.35 -0.92 13.94
CA ILE A 257 -9.80 -1.13 12.56
C ILE A 257 -11.32 -0.95 12.45
N ASP A 258 -12.09 -1.59 13.32
CA ASP A 258 -13.55 -1.49 13.35
C ASP A 258 -13.99 -0.02 13.56
N TYR A 259 -13.29 0.73 14.44
CA TYR A 259 -13.55 2.15 14.67
C TYR A 259 -13.40 2.99 13.40
N TYR A 260 -12.32 2.78 12.63
CA TYR A 260 -12.08 3.53 11.39
C TYR A 260 -13.01 3.07 10.25
N LEU A 261 -13.33 1.79 10.16
CA LEU A 261 -14.33 1.31 9.19
C LEU A 261 -15.73 1.87 9.49
N GLU A 262 -16.09 2.03 10.76
CA GLU A 262 -17.33 2.70 11.11
C GLU A 262 -17.31 4.18 10.72
N ASN A 263 -16.19 4.88 10.90
CA ASN A 263 -16.03 6.25 10.39
C ASN A 263 -16.23 6.32 8.87
N ALA A 264 -15.63 5.37 8.12
CA ALA A 264 -15.81 5.30 6.68
C ALA A 264 -17.29 5.08 6.30
N ARG A 265 -18.01 4.15 6.98
CA ARG A 265 -19.43 3.90 6.75
C ARG A 265 -20.30 5.14 7.00
N ILE A 266 -20.01 5.91 8.07
CA ILE A 266 -20.67 7.18 8.37
C ILE A 266 -20.46 8.18 7.22
N MET A 267 -19.23 8.30 6.72
CA MET A 267 -18.92 9.19 5.59
C MET A 267 -19.66 8.75 4.32
N VAL A 268 -19.57 7.48 3.95
CA VAL A 268 -20.24 6.94 2.75
C VAL A 268 -21.75 7.18 2.83
N LYS A 269 -22.38 6.83 3.94
CA LYS A 269 -23.83 7.05 4.15
C LYS A 269 -24.19 8.52 3.99
N SER A 270 -23.51 9.40 4.73
CA SER A 270 -23.83 10.82 4.74
C SER A 270 -23.62 11.48 3.37
N LEU A 271 -22.54 11.16 2.67
CA LEU A 271 -22.25 11.71 1.35
C LEU A 271 -23.22 11.19 0.28
N THR A 272 -23.60 9.92 0.34
CA THR A 272 -24.61 9.32 -0.55
C THR A 272 -25.99 9.98 -0.35
N GLU A 273 -26.40 10.19 0.92
CA GLU A 273 -27.66 10.89 1.25
C GLU A 273 -27.66 12.35 0.75
N GLN A 274 -26.49 12.96 0.59
CA GLN A 274 -26.33 14.30 0.03
C GLN A 274 -26.21 14.32 -1.50
N GLY A 275 -26.34 13.17 -2.16
CA GLY A 275 -26.34 13.04 -3.61
C GLY A 275 -24.95 12.96 -4.25
N TYR A 276 -23.89 12.75 -3.47
CA TYR A 276 -22.56 12.49 -4.03
C TYR A 276 -22.43 11.07 -4.57
N THR A 277 -21.66 10.93 -5.66
CA THR A 277 -21.19 9.60 -6.11
C THR A 277 -19.96 9.21 -5.29
N VAL A 278 -20.06 8.08 -4.60
CA VAL A 278 -19.07 7.64 -3.60
C VAL A 278 -18.57 6.25 -3.92
N PHE A 279 -17.25 6.06 -3.75
CA PHE A 279 -16.56 4.78 -3.90
C PHE A 279 -15.69 4.48 -2.69
N GLY A 280 -15.31 3.22 -2.50
CA GLY A 280 -14.48 2.81 -1.35
C GLY A 280 -15.22 2.82 -0.02
N GLY A 281 -14.49 2.91 1.08
CA GLY A 281 -15.03 2.99 2.45
C GLY A 281 -15.62 1.69 3.01
N VAL A 282 -15.45 0.55 2.35
CA VAL A 282 -15.94 -0.77 2.79
C VAL A 282 -14.81 -1.64 3.32
N ASN A 283 -13.82 -1.94 2.48
CA ASN A 283 -12.62 -2.73 2.84
C ASN A 283 -11.37 -1.84 2.90
N ALA A 284 -11.56 -0.55 3.14
CA ALA A 284 -10.49 0.44 3.18
C ALA A 284 -10.91 1.66 4.02
N PRO A 285 -9.95 2.39 4.61
CA PRO A 285 -10.23 3.60 5.38
C PRO A 285 -10.40 4.85 4.50
N TYR A 286 -10.44 4.71 3.19
CA TYR A 286 -10.56 5.81 2.22
C TYR A 286 -11.92 5.79 1.56
N VAL A 287 -12.50 7.01 1.47
CA VAL A 287 -13.75 7.28 0.76
C VAL A 287 -13.40 8.20 -0.41
N TRP A 288 -13.64 7.73 -1.62
CA TRP A 288 -13.34 8.40 -2.87
C TRP A 288 -14.63 8.97 -3.44
N VAL A 289 -14.67 10.27 -3.64
CA VAL A 289 -15.89 10.98 -3.95
C VAL A 289 -15.73 11.78 -5.24
N LYS A 290 -16.69 11.68 -6.13
CA LYS A 290 -16.76 12.54 -7.31
C LYS A 290 -17.10 13.96 -6.87
N THR A 291 -16.35 14.98 -7.34
CA THR A 291 -16.62 16.38 -7.02
C THR A 291 -18.00 16.80 -7.54
N LYS A 292 -18.56 17.88 -7.02
CA LYS A 292 -19.79 18.45 -7.58
C LYS A 292 -19.58 18.84 -9.04
N LYS A 293 -20.64 18.71 -9.84
CA LYS A 293 -20.60 18.97 -11.28
C LYS A 293 -19.97 20.33 -11.60
N GLY A 294 -18.94 20.29 -12.43
CA GLY A 294 -18.23 21.47 -12.91
C GLY A 294 -17.09 21.97 -12.03
N LEU A 295 -16.83 21.34 -10.87
CA LEU A 295 -15.70 21.70 -10.02
C LEU A 295 -14.51 20.77 -10.28
N THR A 296 -13.34 21.37 -10.40
CA THR A 296 -12.06 20.65 -10.35
C THR A 296 -11.80 20.12 -8.93
N SER A 297 -10.84 19.21 -8.79
CA SER A 297 -10.42 18.67 -7.49
C SER A 297 -9.98 19.76 -6.51
N TRP A 298 -9.29 20.80 -7.01
CA TRP A 298 -8.83 21.92 -6.19
C TRP A 298 -9.93 22.92 -5.86
N GLU A 299 -10.81 23.26 -6.80
CA GLU A 299 -11.97 24.11 -6.52
C GLU A 299 -12.89 23.46 -5.48
N PHE A 300 -13.02 22.12 -5.52
CA PHE A 300 -13.77 21.41 -4.51
C PHE A 300 -13.05 21.42 -3.14
N PHE A 301 -11.71 21.33 -3.12
CA PHE A 301 -10.93 21.53 -1.90
C PHE A 301 -11.18 22.92 -1.28
N ASP A 302 -11.10 23.97 -2.07
CA ASP A 302 -11.32 25.35 -1.62
C ASP A 302 -12.75 25.54 -1.09
N LEU A 303 -13.75 24.99 -1.77
CA LEU A 303 -15.14 25.01 -1.32
C LEU A 303 -15.28 24.33 0.06
N LEU A 304 -14.71 23.13 0.24
CA LEU A 304 -14.77 22.41 1.52
C LEU A 304 -14.05 23.16 2.64
N LEU A 305 -12.91 23.75 2.33
CA LEU A 305 -12.10 24.49 3.30
C LEU A 305 -12.85 25.75 3.77
N HIS A 306 -13.35 26.57 2.85
CA HIS A 306 -13.91 27.88 3.18
C HIS A 306 -15.35 27.78 3.71
N GLU A 307 -16.19 26.93 3.13
CA GLU A 307 -17.61 26.87 3.48
C GLU A 307 -17.90 25.83 4.58
N ALA A 308 -17.13 24.75 4.65
CA ALA A 308 -17.36 23.67 5.63
C ALA A 308 -16.28 23.56 6.71
N ASN A 309 -15.13 24.23 6.57
CA ASN A 309 -13.93 24.01 7.40
C ASN A 309 -13.58 22.51 7.47
N VAL A 310 -13.56 21.84 6.32
CA VAL A 310 -13.20 20.45 6.16
C VAL A 310 -12.00 20.35 5.21
N VAL A 311 -11.01 19.56 5.62
CA VAL A 311 -9.80 19.29 4.85
C VAL A 311 -9.77 17.84 4.44
N GLY A 312 -9.52 17.57 3.17
CA GLY A 312 -9.24 16.26 2.63
C GLY A 312 -8.18 16.38 1.53
N THR A 313 -8.13 15.47 0.58
CA THR A 313 -7.10 15.46 -0.44
C THR A 313 -7.71 15.57 -1.84
N PRO A 314 -7.34 16.60 -2.63
CA PRO A 314 -7.75 16.69 -4.04
C PRO A 314 -7.33 15.46 -4.82
N GLY A 315 -8.22 14.95 -5.67
CA GLY A 315 -7.98 13.73 -6.41
C GLY A 315 -6.82 13.82 -7.40
N SER A 316 -6.65 14.99 -8.03
CA SER A 316 -5.51 15.27 -8.92
C SER A 316 -4.14 15.14 -8.25
N GLY A 317 -4.07 15.17 -6.91
CA GLY A 317 -2.85 14.85 -6.15
C GLY A 317 -2.44 13.38 -6.17
N PHE A 318 -3.26 12.50 -6.76
CA PHE A 318 -2.98 11.06 -6.91
C PHE A 318 -2.70 10.66 -8.36
N GLY A 319 -2.63 11.62 -9.25
CA GLY A 319 -2.42 11.43 -10.68
C GLY A 319 -3.50 12.11 -11.52
N PRO A 320 -3.25 12.31 -12.82
CA PRO A 320 -4.17 13.01 -13.72
C PRO A 320 -5.60 12.41 -13.78
N SER A 321 -5.73 11.07 -13.71
CA SER A 321 -7.05 10.41 -13.67
C SER A 321 -7.81 10.61 -12.36
N GLY A 322 -7.18 11.20 -11.35
CA GLY A 322 -7.82 11.61 -10.11
C GLY A 322 -8.55 12.96 -10.20
N GLU A 323 -8.40 13.69 -11.32
CA GLU A 323 -9.09 14.98 -11.52
C GLU A 323 -10.61 14.79 -11.53
N GLY A 324 -11.34 15.70 -10.86
CA GLY A 324 -12.78 15.60 -10.66
C GLY A 324 -13.19 14.66 -9.50
N TYR A 325 -12.21 14.22 -8.70
CA TYR A 325 -12.44 13.41 -7.49
C TYR A 325 -11.79 14.04 -6.26
N PHE A 326 -12.18 13.51 -5.09
CA PHE A 326 -11.68 13.95 -3.79
C PHE A 326 -11.62 12.78 -2.81
N ARG A 327 -10.53 12.66 -2.03
CA ARG A 327 -10.38 11.61 -1.03
C ARG A 327 -10.68 12.13 0.37
N PHE A 328 -11.64 11.51 1.05
CA PHE A 328 -11.77 11.58 2.51
C PHE A 328 -11.04 10.41 3.17
N SER A 329 -10.58 10.63 4.40
CA SER A 329 -9.89 9.64 5.20
C SER A 329 -10.62 9.39 6.50
N ALA A 330 -10.85 8.13 6.84
CA ALA A 330 -11.50 7.71 8.08
C ALA A 330 -10.59 7.79 9.32
N PHE A 331 -9.31 8.10 9.15
CA PHE A 331 -8.33 8.24 10.23
C PHE A 331 -8.53 9.53 11.03
N ALA A 332 -9.65 9.63 11.73
CA ALA A 332 -10.02 10.79 12.53
C ALA A 332 -10.86 10.35 13.73
N GLU A 333 -10.98 11.23 14.72
CA GLU A 333 -11.94 11.05 15.80
C GLU A 333 -13.38 11.09 15.25
N ARG A 334 -14.24 10.19 15.72
CA ARG A 334 -15.63 10.07 15.25
C ARG A 334 -16.42 11.36 15.39
N ALA A 335 -16.23 12.09 16.50
CA ALA A 335 -16.88 13.38 16.70
C ALA A 335 -16.55 14.38 15.57
N ASN A 336 -15.29 14.39 15.11
CA ASN A 336 -14.87 15.25 14.00
C ASN A 336 -15.44 14.77 12.66
N VAL A 337 -15.54 13.45 12.45
CA VAL A 337 -16.20 12.90 11.25
C VAL A 337 -17.67 13.32 11.18
N LEU A 338 -18.42 13.12 12.26
CA LEU A 338 -19.83 13.53 12.35
C LEU A 338 -20.00 15.02 12.10
N LYS A 339 -19.16 15.85 12.74
CA LYS A 339 -19.19 17.30 12.56
C LYS A 339 -18.84 17.71 11.12
N ALA A 340 -17.89 17.05 10.47
CA ALA A 340 -17.56 17.30 9.06
C ALA A 340 -18.76 16.96 8.16
N MET A 341 -19.37 15.79 8.34
CA MET A 341 -20.54 15.39 7.54
C MET A 341 -21.74 16.32 7.70
N GLU A 342 -21.99 16.82 8.92
CA GLU A 342 -23.05 17.83 9.15
C GLU A 342 -22.76 19.18 8.46
N ARG A 343 -21.50 19.59 8.42
CA ARG A 343 -21.10 20.81 7.73
C ARG A 343 -21.25 20.72 6.21
N LEU A 344 -20.94 19.55 5.63
CA LEU A 344 -21.08 19.32 4.21
C LEU A 344 -22.54 19.38 3.74
N LYS A 345 -23.53 19.14 4.61
CA LYS A 345 -24.96 19.29 4.25
C LYS A 345 -25.36 20.73 3.88
N LYS A 346 -24.51 21.70 4.19
CA LYS A 346 -24.82 23.13 4.00
C LYS A 346 -24.30 23.67 2.67
N ILE A 347 -23.51 22.87 1.95
CA ILE A 347 -22.88 23.20 0.66
C ILE A 347 -23.34 22.21 -0.40
#